data_76f59496819c983f1e703864f6c41373
#
_entry.id   76f59496819c983f1e703864f6c41373
#
_cell.length_a   1.000
_cell.length_b   1.000
_cell.length_c   1.000
_cell.angle_alpha   90.00
_cell.angle_beta   90.00
_cell.angle_gamma   90.00
#
_symmetry.space_group_name_H-M   'P 1'
#
loop_
_entity.id
_entity.type
_entity.pdbx_description
1 polymer ?
#
loop_
_entity_poly.entity_id
_entity_poly.type
_entity_poly.pdbx_seq_one_letter_code
_entity_poly.pdbx_strand_id
1 'polypeptide(L)'
;MSACGSCYSVRQVVGPRVDAPRSNREAEELDRKRRLLTAAHVAPLHEYVQGLRLERGGDRVPDFDPTEAGINAPILLLLEAPGGKATRERGGSGFVSPDNDDGSAENMWKLLGEAGIDRARDVVTWNIVPWYIGSDHKIRRAEPRDLDEARPYVEELLGLLPDLRVVVLIGRRAAQGWRHLHITGPQTVEVPHPSPQNLNTRRGSRGRLLEGLRRALRLASV
;
A
#
# COMPACT_ATOMS: atom_id res chain seq x y z
N MET A 1 -6.67 23.05 49.82
CA MET A 1 -7.18 23.65 48.58
C MET A 1 -6.50 22.96 47.43
N SER A 2 -7.20 22.03 46.84
CA SER A 2 -6.63 21.15 45.80
C SER A 2 -7.16 21.62 44.45
N ALA A 3 -6.27 22.04 43.56
CA ALA A 3 -6.63 22.43 42.21
C ALA A 3 -6.55 21.20 41.32
N CYS A 4 -7.71 20.69 40.91
CA CYS A 4 -7.87 19.64 39.94
C CYS A 4 -7.57 20.20 38.54
N GLY A 5 -6.43 19.83 37.96
CA GLY A 5 -6.08 20.14 36.56
C GLY A 5 -6.93 19.31 35.62
N SER A 6 -7.89 19.96 34.94
CA SER A 6 -8.70 19.36 33.89
C SER A 6 -7.82 19.05 32.65
N CYS A 7 -7.52 17.77 32.41
CA CYS A 7 -6.97 17.31 31.16
C CYS A 7 -8.03 17.42 30.08
N TYR A 8 -8.03 18.52 29.33
CA TYR A 8 -8.77 18.58 28.05
C TYR A 8 -8.06 17.73 27.01
N SER A 9 -8.56 16.52 26.82
CA SER A 9 -8.23 15.72 25.63
C SER A 9 -8.84 16.41 24.41
N VAL A 10 -8.03 17.14 23.67
CA VAL A 10 -8.41 17.68 22.36
C VAL A 10 -8.53 16.48 21.43
N ARG A 11 -9.73 15.94 21.24
CA ARG A 11 -10.03 15.04 20.12
C ARG A 11 -9.81 15.84 18.85
N GLN A 12 -8.69 15.61 18.18
CA GLN A 12 -8.48 16.15 16.82
C GLN A 12 -9.60 15.60 15.93
N VAL A 13 -10.49 16.49 15.51
CA VAL A 13 -11.54 16.17 14.55
C VAL A 13 -10.86 16.02 13.20
N VAL A 14 -10.62 14.78 12.79
CA VAL A 14 -10.16 14.46 11.42
C VAL A 14 -11.38 14.68 10.52
N GLY A 15 -11.27 15.59 9.55
CA GLY A 15 -12.33 15.86 8.58
C GLY A 15 -12.74 14.61 7.78
N PRO A 16 -13.89 14.65 7.08
CA PRO A 16 -14.37 13.52 6.30
C PRO A 16 -13.36 13.12 5.22
N ARG A 17 -13.27 11.80 4.95
CA ARG A 17 -12.43 11.25 3.87
C ARG A 17 -12.91 11.76 2.51
N VAL A 18 -11.99 12.17 1.66
CA VAL A 18 -12.28 12.42 0.23
C VAL A 18 -12.24 11.07 -0.49
N ASP A 19 -13.41 10.48 -0.74
CA ASP A 19 -13.52 9.21 -1.46
C ASP A 19 -13.60 9.44 -2.97
N ALA A 20 -12.46 9.82 -3.54
CA ALA A 20 -12.30 10.07 -4.97
C ALA A 20 -10.91 9.63 -5.44
N PRO A 21 -10.79 9.13 -6.68
CA PRO A 21 -9.48 8.82 -7.25
C PRO A 21 -8.62 10.10 -7.33
N ARG A 22 -7.30 9.92 -7.17
CA ARG A 22 -6.29 10.99 -7.22
C ARG A 22 -6.42 12.05 -6.12
N SER A 23 -7.11 11.74 -5.01
CA SER A 23 -7.29 12.70 -3.91
C SER A 23 -5.97 13.09 -3.22
N ASN A 24 -4.92 12.29 -3.32
CA ASN A 24 -3.58 12.61 -2.80
C ASN A 24 -2.87 13.77 -3.53
N ARG A 25 -3.45 14.40 -4.53
CA ARG A 25 -2.98 15.67 -5.10
C ARG A 25 -3.36 16.88 -4.23
N GLU A 26 -4.34 16.74 -3.36
CA GLU A 26 -4.84 17.79 -2.49
C GLU A 26 -4.05 17.82 -1.17
N ALA A 27 -3.47 18.97 -0.84
CA ALA A 27 -2.64 19.12 0.36
C ALA A 27 -3.40 18.82 1.65
N GLU A 28 -4.66 19.22 1.72
CA GLU A 28 -5.54 18.97 2.88
C GLU A 28 -5.75 17.48 3.13
N GLU A 29 -5.92 16.68 2.06
CA GLU A 29 -6.06 15.23 2.17
C GLU A 29 -4.76 14.57 2.64
N LEU A 30 -3.62 15.01 2.12
CA LEU A 30 -2.32 14.55 2.61
C LEU A 30 -2.11 14.88 4.10
N ASP A 31 -2.47 16.08 4.54
CA ASP A 31 -2.38 16.47 5.95
C ASP A 31 -3.35 15.66 6.82
N ARG A 32 -4.56 15.37 6.33
CA ARG A 32 -5.49 14.48 7.00
C ARG A 32 -4.90 13.08 7.18
N LYS A 33 -4.33 12.50 6.12
CA LYS A 33 -3.68 11.19 6.17
C LYS A 33 -2.48 11.16 7.13
N ARG A 34 -1.64 12.19 7.13
CA ARG A 34 -0.51 12.28 8.08
C ARG A 34 -0.97 12.23 9.54
N ARG A 35 -2.07 12.91 9.88
CA ARG A 35 -2.66 12.85 11.23
C ARG A 35 -3.18 11.46 11.61
N LEU A 36 -3.56 10.64 10.64
CA LEU A 36 -4.04 9.28 10.87
C LEU A 36 -2.92 8.24 11.07
N LEU A 37 -1.65 8.57 10.81
CA LEU A 37 -0.54 7.62 10.95
C LEU A 37 -0.37 7.06 12.36
N THR A 38 -0.89 7.75 13.39
CA THR A 38 -0.89 7.29 14.78
C THR A 38 -2.16 6.54 15.19
N ALA A 39 -3.09 6.30 14.27
CA ALA A 39 -4.28 5.50 14.55
C ALA A 39 -3.90 4.04 14.82
N ALA A 40 -4.59 3.37 15.74
CA ALA A 40 -4.21 2.05 16.26
C ALA A 40 -4.00 0.99 15.17
N HIS A 41 -4.79 1.01 14.09
CA HIS A 41 -4.67 0.07 12.98
C HIS A 41 -3.48 0.36 12.03
N VAL A 42 -2.84 1.52 12.14
CA VAL A 42 -1.73 1.94 11.26
C VAL A 42 -0.44 2.15 12.03
N ALA A 43 -0.52 2.54 13.31
CA ALA A 43 0.67 2.88 14.10
C ALA A 43 1.79 1.82 14.04
N PRO A 44 1.53 0.49 14.14
CA PRO A 44 2.59 -0.50 14.01
C PRO A 44 3.25 -0.51 12.63
N LEU A 45 2.47 -0.28 11.56
CA LEU A 45 2.99 -0.17 10.20
C LEU A 45 3.80 1.12 10.00
N HIS A 46 3.40 2.21 10.64
CA HIS A 46 4.16 3.46 10.61
C HIS A 46 5.50 3.32 11.35
N GLU A 47 5.53 2.65 12.51
CA GLU A 47 6.77 2.34 13.24
C GLU A 47 7.72 1.49 12.40
N TYR A 48 7.23 0.45 11.74
CA TYR A 48 7.97 -0.36 10.77
C TYR A 48 8.58 0.52 9.66
N VAL A 49 7.81 1.46 9.08
CA VAL A 49 8.31 2.39 8.07
C VAL A 49 9.38 3.32 8.63
N GLN A 50 9.27 3.77 9.88
CA GLN A 50 10.33 4.60 10.50
C GLN A 50 11.64 3.81 10.64
N GLY A 51 11.60 2.54 11.01
CA GLY A 51 12.78 1.65 11.01
C GLY A 51 13.43 1.58 9.63
N LEU A 52 12.65 1.30 8.58
CA LEU A 52 13.12 1.28 7.20
C LEU A 52 13.77 2.60 6.76
N ARG A 53 13.23 3.74 7.17
CA ARG A 53 13.75 5.07 6.81
C ARG A 53 15.12 5.34 7.39
N LEU A 54 15.40 4.84 8.58
CA LEU A 54 16.72 4.98 9.20
C LEU A 54 17.80 4.25 8.38
N GLU A 55 17.46 3.13 7.77
CA GLU A 55 18.40 2.29 7.02
C GLU A 55 18.49 2.62 5.54
N ARG A 56 17.39 3.06 4.92
CA ARG A 56 17.26 3.16 3.46
C ARG A 56 17.10 4.59 2.91
N GLY A 57 17.07 5.59 3.80
CA GLY A 57 16.84 6.99 3.45
C GLY A 57 15.36 7.38 3.48
N GLY A 58 15.04 8.41 4.27
CA GLY A 58 13.68 8.77 4.68
C GLY A 58 12.70 9.02 3.53
N ASP A 59 13.09 9.81 2.53
CA ASP A 59 12.19 10.24 1.46
C ASP A 59 11.96 9.17 0.38
N ARG A 60 12.74 8.09 0.40
CA ARG A 60 12.62 6.94 -0.53
C ARG A 60 11.60 5.93 -0.09
N VAL A 61 11.24 5.91 1.19
CA VAL A 61 10.29 4.96 1.77
C VAL A 61 8.96 5.68 2.06
N PRO A 62 7.89 5.41 1.30
CA PRO A 62 6.56 5.96 1.57
C PRO A 62 5.94 5.32 2.82
N ASP A 63 4.89 5.93 3.37
CA ASP A 63 4.03 5.33 4.37
C ASP A 63 2.96 4.44 3.72
N PHE A 64 2.37 3.54 4.51
CA PHE A 64 1.10 2.91 4.19
C PHE A 64 -0.02 3.95 4.13
N ASP A 65 -1.04 3.71 3.32
CA ASP A 65 -2.22 4.56 3.31
C ASP A 65 -3.04 4.34 4.60
N PRO A 66 -3.15 5.33 5.49
CA PRO A 66 -3.86 5.15 6.76
C PRO A 66 -5.38 5.09 6.62
N THR A 67 -5.90 5.22 5.41
CA THR A 67 -7.33 5.05 5.10
C THR A 67 -7.70 3.63 4.70
N GLU A 68 -6.70 2.74 4.60
CA GLU A 68 -6.88 1.30 4.40
C GLU A 68 -7.01 0.57 5.76
N ALA A 69 -7.23 -0.75 5.72
CA ALA A 69 -7.47 -1.57 6.92
C ALA A 69 -6.26 -1.69 7.88
N GLY A 70 -5.06 -1.31 7.42
CA GLY A 70 -3.83 -1.39 8.21
C GLY A 70 -3.51 -2.83 8.63
N ILE A 71 -3.15 -3.02 9.92
CA ILE A 71 -2.81 -4.36 10.46
C ILE A 71 -3.99 -5.34 10.50
N ASN A 72 -5.22 -4.87 10.39
CA ASN A 72 -6.43 -5.70 10.39
C ASN A 72 -6.79 -6.23 8.99
N ALA A 73 -5.96 -5.95 7.98
CA ALA A 73 -6.26 -6.31 6.59
C ALA A 73 -6.18 -7.82 6.34
N PRO A 74 -7.24 -8.48 5.88
CA PRO A 74 -7.19 -9.88 5.44
C PRO A 74 -6.55 -10.04 4.05
N ILE A 75 -6.37 -8.94 3.30
CA ILE A 75 -5.77 -8.95 1.96
C ILE A 75 -4.61 -7.96 1.90
N LEU A 76 -3.41 -8.43 1.51
CA LEU A 76 -2.28 -7.58 1.16
C LEU A 76 -2.22 -7.41 -0.37
N LEU A 77 -2.33 -6.18 -0.85
CA LEU A 77 -2.07 -5.82 -2.24
C LEU A 77 -0.58 -5.52 -2.41
N LEU A 78 0.16 -6.38 -3.08
CA LEU A 78 1.62 -6.31 -3.13
C LEU A 78 2.12 -5.99 -4.54
N LEU A 79 2.79 -4.83 -4.69
CA LEU A 79 3.42 -4.37 -5.91
C LEU A 79 4.93 -4.62 -5.89
N GLU A 80 5.67 -4.26 -6.97
CA GLU A 80 7.12 -4.44 -7.08
C GLU A 80 7.89 -3.46 -6.19
N ALA A 81 7.74 -2.17 -6.43
CA ALA A 81 8.42 -1.08 -5.72
C ALA A 81 7.62 0.23 -5.84
N PRO A 82 7.81 1.19 -4.91
CA PRO A 82 7.08 2.45 -4.97
C PRO A 82 7.45 3.27 -6.21
N GLY A 83 6.43 3.83 -6.86
CA GLY A 83 6.59 4.78 -7.95
C GLY A 83 6.90 6.21 -7.47
N GLY A 84 7.30 7.09 -8.39
CA GLY A 84 7.60 8.49 -8.07
C GLY A 84 6.43 9.26 -7.45
N LYS A 85 5.19 8.90 -7.77
CA LYS A 85 3.99 9.52 -7.17
C LYS A 85 3.71 9.08 -5.73
N ALA A 86 4.36 8.02 -5.27
CA ALA A 86 4.29 7.54 -3.89
C ALA A 86 5.44 8.08 -3.03
N THR A 87 6.60 8.45 -3.60
CA THR A 87 7.81 8.82 -2.83
C THR A 87 8.02 10.32 -2.74
N ARG A 88 8.38 10.81 -1.54
CA ARG A 88 8.66 12.25 -1.31
C ARG A 88 9.88 12.73 -2.07
N GLU A 89 10.93 11.91 -2.18
CA GLU A 89 12.13 12.21 -2.98
C GLU A 89 11.79 12.66 -4.42
N ARG A 90 10.65 12.19 -4.95
CA ARG A 90 10.16 12.49 -6.30
C ARG A 90 8.98 13.48 -6.32
N GLY A 91 8.73 14.19 -5.23
CA GLY A 91 7.59 15.10 -5.10
C GLY A 91 6.24 14.38 -5.06
N GLY A 92 6.22 13.11 -4.69
CA GLY A 92 5.00 12.30 -4.52
C GLY A 92 4.33 12.50 -3.17
N SER A 93 3.21 11.82 -2.97
CA SER A 93 2.34 11.94 -1.78
C SER A 93 3.01 11.55 -0.47
N GLY A 94 4.00 10.65 -0.54
CA GLY A 94 4.58 9.98 0.62
C GLY A 94 3.80 8.75 1.09
N PHE A 95 2.82 8.28 0.30
CA PHE A 95 1.99 7.11 0.61
C PHE A 95 1.94 6.11 -0.54
N VAL A 96 1.99 4.79 -0.23
CA VAL A 96 1.58 3.74 -1.17
C VAL A 96 0.05 3.69 -1.13
N SER A 97 -0.61 4.18 -2.17
CA SER A 97 -2.05 4.44 -2.13
C SER A 97 -2.71 4.38 -3.49
N PRO A 98 -3.91 3.80 -3.60
CA PRO A 98 -4.78 3.95 -4.78
C PRO A 98 -5.27 5.39 -5.01
N ASP A 99 -5.10 6.29 -4.03
CA ASP A 99 -5.47 7.70 -4.14
C ASP A 99 -4.39 8.57 -4.78
N ASN A 100 -3.24 7.98 -5.18
CA ASN A 100 -2.14 8.73 -5.79
C ASN A 100 -2.52 9.30 -7.17
N ASP A 101 -1.94 10.45 -7.50
CA ASP A 101 -2.20 11.16 -8.75
C ASP A 101 -1.48 10.53 -9.94
N ASP A 102 -1.85 9.29 -10.26
CA ASP A 102 -1.41 8.58 -11.45
C ASP A 102 -2.47 7.59 -11.97
N GLY A 103 -2.31 7.18 -13.25
CA GLY A 103 -3.29 6.32 -13.89
C GLY A 103 -3.34 4.89 -13.37
N SER A 104 -2.27 4.37 -12.74
CA SER A 104 -2.27 3.03 -12.14
C SER A 104 -3.06 3.02 -10.84
N ALA A 105 -2.85 4.03 -10.01
CA ALA A 105 -3.58 4.25 -8.76
C ALA A 105 -5.08 4.45 -9.04
N GLU A 106 -5.43 5.33 -9.99
CA GLU A 106 -6.82 5.56 -10.39
C GLU A 106 -7.52 4.29 -10.88
N ASN A 107 -6.84 3.49 -11.72
CA ASN A 107 -7.39 2.22 -12.19
C ASN A 107 -7.59 1.23 -11.02
N MET A 108 -6.65 1.16 -10.08
CA MET A 108 -6.79 0.31 -8.90
C MET A 108 -7.95 0.77 -8.03
N TRP A 109 -8.07 2.07 -7.78
CA TRP A 109 -9.18 2.66 -7.02
C TRP A 109 -10.55 2.22 -7.59
N LYS A 110 -10.73 2.37 -8.91
CA LYS A 110 -11.96 1.96 -9.60
C LYS A 110 -12.22 0.46 -9.52
N LEU A 111 -11.19 -0.36 -9.73
CA LEU A 111 -11.31 -1.81 -9.76
C LEU A 111 -11.55 -2.42 -8.37
N LEU A 112 -11.02 -1.83 -7.31
CA LEU A 112 -11.33 -2.23 -5.92
C LEU A 112 -12.83 -2.02 -5.64
N GLY A 113 -13.40 -0.85 -5.99
CA GLY A 113 -14.82 -0.58 -5.85
C GLY A 113 -15.69 -1.53 -6.69
N GLU A 114 -15.31 -1.78 -7.96
CA GLU A 114 -16.03 -2.73 -8.83
C GLU A 114 -15.95 -4.19 -8.34
N ALA A 115 -14.89 -4.55 -7.64
CA ALA A 115 -14.72 -5.86 -7.03
C ALA A 115 -15.56 -6.03 -5.75
N GLY A 116 -16.10 -4.94 -5.18
CA GLY A 116 -16.81 -4.93 -3.91
C GLY A 116 -15.87 -4.92 -2.69
N ILE A 117 -14.61 -4.53 -2.89
CA ILE A 117 -13.60 -4.44 -1.83
C ILE A 117 -13.74 -3.09 -1.11
N ASP A 118 -14.00 -3.13 0.20
CA ASP A 118 -13.95 -1.97 1.08
C ASP A 118 -12.51 -1.76 1.55
N ARG A 119 -11.85 -0.71 1.09
CA ARG A 119 -10.44 -0.44 1.38
C ARG A 119 -10.15 -0.30 2.88
N ALA A 120 -11.07 0.32 3.62
CA ALA A 120 -10.90 0.55 5.06
C ALA A 120 -11.06 -0.71 5.92
N ARG A 121 -11.57 -1.81 5.32
CA ARG A 121 -11.83 -3.08 6.02
C ARG A 121 -11.02 -4.23 5.46
N ASP A 122 -10.83 -4.29 4.14
CA ASP A 122 -10.42 -5.51 3.46
C ASP A 122 -8.96 -5.53 3.04
N VAL A 123 -8.31 -4.38 2.85
CA VAL A 123 -6.99 -4.36 2.21
C VAL A 123 -5.98 -3.48 2.93
N VAL A 124 -4.71 -3.84 2.75
CA VAL A 124 -3.54 -2.98 2.94
C VAL A 124 -2.66 -3.09 1.69
N THR A 125 -2.11 -1.96 1.23
CA THR A 125 -1.30 -1.90 0.00
C THR A 125 0.17 -1.66 0.32
N TRP A 126 1.07 -2.47 -0.27
CA TRP A 126 2.51 -2.33 -0.08
C TRP A 126 3.34 -2.76 -1.29
N ASN A 127 4.68 -2.75 -1.15
CA ASN A 127 5.63 -3.16 -2.18
C ASN A 127 6.57 -4.25 -1.65
N ILE A 128 7.00 -5.17 -2.54
CA ILE A 128 8.01 -6.18 -2.21
C ILE A 128 9.33 -5.51 -1.85
N VAL A 129 9.80 -4.57 -2.68
CA VAL A 129 10.91 -3.68 -2.35
C VAL A 129 10.31 -2.40 -1.79
N PRO A 130 10.38 -2.16 -0.47
CA PRO A 130 9.62 -1.09 0.17
C PRO A 130 10.20 0.32 -0.02
N TRP A 131 11.29 0.46 -0.75
CA TRP A 131 11.93 1.75 -1.07
C TRP A 131 11.98 2.00 -2.56
N TYR A 132 12.07 3.28 -2.94
CA TYR A 132 12.24 3.69 -4.33
C TYR A 132 13.59 3.20 -4.88
N ILE A 133 13.56 2.48 -5.99
CA ILE A 133 14.73 1.86 -6.63
C ILE A 133 15.13 2.55 -7.95
N GLY A 134 14.66 3.76 -8.20
CA GLY A 134 14.99 4.54 -9.39
C GLY A 134 16.18 5.46 -9.20
N SER A 135 16.61 6.07 -10.31
CA SER A 135 17.48 7.22 -10.38
C SER A 135 16.66 8.49 -10.71
N ASP A 136 17.32 9.64 -10.85
CA ASP A 136 16.67 10.96 -11.03
C ASP A 136 15.62 11.03 -12.14
N HIS A 137 15.65 10.14 -13.13
CA HIS A 137 14.77 10.21 -14.30
C HIS A 137 13.95 8.96 -14.55
N LYS A 138 14.24 7.81 -13.92
CA LYS A 138 13.56 6.55 -14.22
C LYS A 138 13.54 5.60 -13.03
N ILE A 139 12.35 5.08 -12.73
CA ILE A 139 12.24 3.88 -11.91
C ILE A 139 12.86 2.69 -12.69
N ARG A 140 13.77 1.96 -12.07
CA ARG A 140 14.28 0.69 -12.62
C ARG A 140 13.46 -0.49 -12.11
N ARG A 141 13.66 -1.63 -12.66
CA ARG A 141 13.09 -2.89 -12.18
C ARG A 141 13.88 -3.38 -10.97
N ALA A 142 13.21 -4.10 -10.07
CA ALA A 142 13.88 -4.80 -9.00
C ALA A 142 14.77 -5.91 -9.57
N GLU A 143 16.00 -5.96 -9.11
CA GLU A 143 16.98 -6.99 -9.38
C GLU A 143 17.00 -8.03 -8.24
N PRO A 144 17.58 -9.23 -8.44
CA PRO A 144 17.68 -10.23 -7.37
C PRO A 144 18.26 -9.68 -6.07
N ARG A 145 19.29 -8.84 -6.15
CA ARG A 145 19.89 -8.19 -4.99
C ARG A 145 18.91 -7.32 -4.21
N ASP A 146 18.06 -6.54 -4.90
CA ASP A 146 17.05 -5.72 -4.22
C ASP A 146 16.04 -6.57 -3.46
N LEU A 147 15.68 -7.73 -4.06
CA LEU A 147 14.76 -8.69 -3.47
C LEU A 147 15.38 -9.38 -2.23
N ASP A 148 16.66 -9.79 -2.33
CA ASP A 148 17.38 -10.39 -1.20
C ASP A 148 17.50 -9.41 -0.04
N GLU A 149 17.80 -8.14 -0.32
CA GLU A 149 17.83 -7.06 0.66
C GLU A 149 16.44 -6.74 1.25
N ALA A 150 15.37 -6.92 0.47
CA ALA A 150 14.01 -6.67 0.90
C ALA A 150 13.38 -7.80 1.72
N ARG A 151 13.91 -9.04 1.61
CA ARG A 151 13.35 -10.23 2.27
C ARG A 151 13.03 -10.03 3.76
N PRO A 152 13.96 -9.60 4.63
CA PRO A 152 13.68 -9.48 6.07
C PRO A 152 12.53 -8.52 6.36
N TYR A 153 12.40 -7.46 5.58
CA TYR A 153 11.32 -6.49 5.75
C TYR A 153 9.97 -7.01 5.29
N VAL A 154 9.93 -7.86 4.25
CA VAL A 154 8.68 -8.52 3.84
C VAL A 154 8.25 -9.52 4.90
N GLU A 155 9.18 -10.31 5.46
CA GLU A 155 8.89 -11.26 6.54
C GLU A 155 8.40 -10.55 7.81
N GLU A 156 9.02 -9.43 8.18
CA GLU A 156 8.58 -8.57 9.30
C GLU A 156 7.17 -8.02 9.06
N LEU A 157 6.90 -7.47 7.86
CA LEU A 157 5.56 -6.98 7.49
C LEU A 157 4.49 -8.07 7.65
N LEU A 158 4.77 -9.28 7.17
CA LEU A 158 3.81 -10.39 7.29
C LEU A 158 3.52 -10.73 8.77
N GLY A 159 4.52 -10.60 9.64
CA GLY A 159 4.36 -10.75 11.10
C GLY A 159 3.48 -9.66 11.74
N LEU A 160 3.38 -8.47 11.12
CA LEU A 160 2.52 -7.37 11.58
C LEU A 160 1.06 -7.48 11.10
N LEU A 161 0.72 -8.47 10.27
CA LEU A 161 -0.61 -8.66 9.68
C LEU A 161 -1.27 -9.95 10.19
N PRO A 162 -1.76 -9.99 11.45
CA PRO A 162 -2.26 -11.22 12.07
C PRO A 162 -3.49 -11.82 11.38
N ASP A 163 -4.30 -10.99 10.72
CA ASP A 163 -5.51 -11.42 10.02
C ASP A 163 -5.29 -11.71 8.54
N LEU A 164 -4.02 -11.64 8.06
CA LEU A 164 -3.70 -11.82 6.65
C LEU A 164 -4.01 -13.24 6.17
N ARG A 165 -4.82 -13.35 5.13
CA ARG A 165 -5.22 -14.61 4.48
C ARG A 165 -4.71 -14.71 3.05
N VAL A 166 -4.71 -13.57 2.33
CA VAL A 166 -4.43 -13.56 0.89
C VAL A 166 -3.45 -12.44 0.54
N VAL A 167 -2.44 -12.76 -0.27
CA VAL A 167 -1.56 -11.78 -0.92
C VAL A 167 -1.93 -11.70 -2.40
N VAL A 168 -2.33 -10.52 -2.86
CA VAL A 168 -2.57 -10.24 -4.28
C VAL A 168 -1.30 -9.68 -4.89
N LEU A 169 -0.66 -10.46 -5.76
CA LEU A 169 0.59 -10.11 -6.46
C LEU A 169 0.25 -9.31 -7.72
N ILE A 170 0.46 -7.99 -7.65
CA ILE A 170 0.03 -7.05 -8.69
C ILE A 170 1.11 -6.86 -9.74
N GLY A 171 0.91 -7.51 -10.87
CA GLY A 171 1.82 -7.51 -12.00
C GLY A 171 2.89 -8.60 -11.95
N ARG A 172 3.42 -8.92 -13.12
CA ARG A 172 4.41 -10.00 -13.29
C ARG A 172 5.65 -9.84 -12.40
N ARG A 173 6.05 -8.59 -12.11
CA ARG A 173 7.25 -8.31 -11.32
C ARG A 173 7.04 -8.64 -9.85
N ALA A 174 5.89 -8.25 -9.29
CA ALA A 174 5.53 -8.65 -7.94
C ALA A 174 5.47 -10.17 -7.80
N ALA A 175 4.85 -10.87 -8.75
CA ALA A 175 4.78 -12.33 -8.75
C ALA A 175 6.17 -13.01 -8.88
N GLN A 176 7.06 -12.47 -9.69
CA GLN A 176 8.44 -12.96 -9.80
C GLN A 176 9.23 -12.72 -8.51
N GLY A 177 9.10 -11.52 -7.91
CA GLY A 177 9.75 -11.19 -6.64
C GLY A 177 9.26 -12.08 -5.51
N TRP A 178 7.96 -12.30 -5.37
CA TRP A 178 7.41 -13.21 -4.37
C TRP A 178 7.97 -14.63 -4.48
N ARG A 179 8.03 -15.18 -5.69
CA ARG A 179 8.65 -16.50 -5.93
C ARG A 179 10.13 -16.53 -5.58
N HIS A 180 10.89 -15.46 -5.88
CA HIS A 180 12.30 -15.34 -5.53
C HIS A 180 12.52 -15.34 -4.01
N LEU A 181 11.62 -14.72 -3.25
CA LEU A 181 11.70 -14.68 -1.80
C LEU A 181 11.39 -16.03 -1.12
N HIS A 182 10.80 -17.00 -1.83
CA HIS A 182 10.40 -18.30 -1.28
C HIS A 182 9.56 -18.22 0.01
N ILE A 183 8.74 -17.17 0.12
CA ILE A 183 7.86 -16.96 1.28
C ILE A 183 6.70 -17.93 1.20
N THR A 184 6.41 -18.61 2.31
CA THR A 184 5.28 -19.54 2.48
C THR A 184 4.29 -18.98 3.49
N GLY A 185 3.06 -19.45 3.47
CA GLY A 185 2.01 -19.10 4.45
C GLY A 185 0.73 -18.62 3.77
N PRO A 186 0.55 -17.34 3.46
CA PRO A 186 -0.72 -16.84 2.91
C PRO A 186 -0.97 -17.36 1.49
N GLN A 187 -2.26 -17.52 1.13
CA GLN A 187 -2.64 -17.83 -0.24
C GLN A 187 -2.27 -16.68 -1.18
N THR A 188 -1.91 -16.99 -2.42
CA THR A 188 -1.55 -15.95 -3.40
C THR A 188 -2.52 -15.91 -4.59
N VAL A 189 -2.79 -14.69 -5.08
CA VAL A 189 -3.54 -14.44 -6.31
C VAL A 189 -2.73 -13.53 -7.21
N GLU A 190 -2.30 -14.02 -8.36
CA GLU A 190 -1.56 -13.19 -9.34
C GLU A 190 -2.54 -12.44 -10.24
N VAL A 191 -2.33 -11.13 -10.39
CA VAL A 191 -3.17 -10.27 -11.24
C VAL A 191 -2.31 -9.38 -12.16
N PRO A 192 -2.85 -8.93 -13.32
CA PRO A 192 -2.17 -7.95 -14.16
C PRO A 192 -1.95 -6.63 -13.42
N HIS A 193 -0.88 -5.90 -13.78
CA HIS A 193 -0.63 -4.56 -13.25
C HIS A 193 -1.67 -3.56 -13.77
N PRO A 194 -2.21 -2.64 -12.95
CA PRO A 194 -3.28 -1.71 -13.29
C PRO A 194 -2.85 -0.54 -14.18
N SER A 195 -1.61 -0.50 -14.69
CA SER A 195 -1.18 0.61 -15.55
C SER A 195 -2.08 0.78 -16.77
N PRO A 196 -2.37 2.02 -17.18
CA PRO A 196 -3.17 2.31 -18.37
C PRO A 196 -2.65 1.58 -19.61
N GLN A 197 -1.33 1.55 -19.81
CA GLN A 197 -0.72 0.80 -20.90
C GLN A 197 -1.10 -0.68 -20.87
N ASN A 198 -1.01 -1.34 -19.70
CA ASN A 198 -1.30 -2.77 -19.61
C ASN A 198 -2.80 -3.07 -19.79
N LEU A 199 -3.67 -2.25 -19.22
CA LEU A 199 -5.12 -2.44 -19.32
C LEU A 199 -5.68 -2.14 -20.71
N ASN A 200 -5.09 -1.15 -21.43
CA ASN A 200 -5.57 -0.73 -22.74
C ASN A 200 -4.99 -1.57 -23.89
N THR A 201 -3.73 -2.03 -23.77
CA THR A 201 -3.07 -2.72 -24.89
C THR A 201 -3.19 -4.25 -24.83
N ARG A 202 -3.44 -4.83 -23.66
CA ARG A 202 -3.53 -6.29 -23.48
C ARG A 202 -4.98 -6.71 -23.31
N ARG A 203 -5.53 -7.30 -24.38
CA ARG A 203 -6.91 -7.81 -24.38
C ARG A 203 -7.19 -8.64 -23.13
N GLY A 204 -8.28 -8.31 -22.42
CA GLY A 204 -8.74 -9.03 -21.23
C GLY A 204 -7.96 -8.78 -19.94
N SER A 205 -6.91 -7.92 -19.94
CA SER A 205 -6.15 -7.63 -18.70
C SER A 205 -7.02 -7.03 -17.60
N ARG A 206 -7.91 -6.11 -17.96
CA ARG A 206 -8.84 -5.50 -16.99
C ARG A 206 -9.77 -6.55 -16.36
N GLY A 207 -10.35 -7.43 -17.17
CA GLY A 207 -11.25 -8.51 -16.68
C GLY A 207 -10.50 -9.49 -15.76
N ARG A 208 -9.26 -9.89 -16.13
CA ARG A 208 -8.44 -10.75 -15.26
C ARG A 208 -8.07 -10.08 -13.95
N LEU A 209 -7.76 -8.78 -13.95
CA LEU A 209 -7.49 -8.06 -12.71
C LEU A 209 -8.73 -7.99 -11.83
N LEU A 210 -9.88 -7.63 -12.37
CA LEU A 210 -11.15 -7.58 -11.63
C LEU A 210 -11.53 -8.95 -11.03
N GLU A 211 -11.43 -10.03 -11.83
CA GLU A 211 -11.73 -11.39 -11.35
C GLU A 211 -10.74 -11.85 -10.28
N GLY A 212 -9.45 -11.52 -10.42
CA GLY A 212 -8.45 -11.80 -9.40
C GLY A 212 -8.76 -11.09 -8.06
N LEU A 213 -9.18 -9.83 -8.10
CA LEU A 213 -9.59 -9.08 -6.91
C LEU A 213 -10.84 -9.71 -6.25
N ARG A 214 -11.84 -10.07 -7.04
CA ARG A 214 -13.03 -10.79 -6.54
C ARG A 214 -12.69 -12.15 -5.92
N ARG A 215 -11.76 -12.88 -6.55
CA ARG A 215 -11.24 -14.14 -6.00
C ARG A 215 -10.55 -13.92 -4.66
N ALA A 216 -9.71 -12.90 -4.54
CA ALA A 216 -9.04 -12.56 -3.29
C ALA A 216 -10.06 -12.24 -2.18
N LEU A 217 -11.10 -11.45 -2.48
CA LEU A 217 -12.16 -11.15 -1.52
C LEU A 217 -12.88 -12.41 -1.05
N ARG A 218 -13.21 -13.34 -1.95
CA ARG A 218 -13.84 -14.64 -1.57
C ARG A 218 -12.92 -15.46 -0.66
N LEU A 219 -11.63 -15.56 -0.96
CA LEU A 219 -10.66 -16.30 -0.16
C LEU A 219 -10.43 -15.67 1.22
N ALA A 220 -10.53 -14.35 1.32
CA ALA A 220 -10.39 -13.63 2.57
C ALA A 220 -11.63 -13.71 3.48
N SER A 221 -12.79 -14.08 2.94
CA SER A 221 -14.06 -14.16 3.67
C SER A 221 -14.31 -15.52 4.33
N VAL A 222 -13.43 -16.50 4.13
CA VAL A 222 -13.48 -17.84 4.74
C VAL A 222 -12.63 -17.89 6.00
#